data_8ee04a5f2bf976be965322ccca599485
#
_entry.id   8ee04a5f2bf976be965322ccca599485
#
_cell.length_a   1.000
_cell.length_b   1.000
_cell.length_c   1.000
_cell.angle_alpha   90.00
_cell.angle_beta   90.00
_cell.angle_gamma   90.00
#
_symmetry.space_group_name_H-M   'P 1'
#
loop_
_entity.id
_entity.type
_entity.pdbx_description
1 polymer ?
#
loop_
_entity_poly.entity_id
_entity_poly.type
_entity_poly.pdbx_seq_one_letter_code
_entity_poly.pdbx_strand_id
1 'polypeptide(L)'
;MSDSNASHEPHPWADKTPDEVLRALVYELYAPVSALGAEMDRLSTGAFEDEELIALLAQLREGVDHLSRLVVLLKHYAAERGELA
;
A
#
# COMPACT_ATOMS: atom_id res chain seq x y z
N MET A 1 13.90 26.78 10.51
CA MET A 1 13.81 26.65 10.07
C MET A 1 13.34 25.64 9.64
N SER A 2 13.40 25.11 9.57
CA SER A 2 12.99 23.90 9.10
C SER A 2 11.61 23.52 9.40
N ASP A 3 10.98 24.19 10.23
CA ASP A 3 9.65 23.84 10.57
C ASP A 3 8.71 24.06 9.48
N SER A 4 8.98 25.02 8.62
CA SER A 4 8.11 25.21 7.48
C SER A 4 8.15 24.01 6.56
N ASN A 5 9.26 23.28 6.58
CA ASN A 5 9.32 22.07 5.77
C ASN A 5 8.43 21.00 6.29
N ALA A 6 8.23 20.94 7.58
CA ALA A 6 7.39 19.91 8.14
C ALA A 6 5.96 20.06 7.69
N SER A 7 5.49 21.30 7.53
CA SER A 7 4.12 21.49 7.07
C SER A 7 4.00 21.44 5.56
N HIS A 8 5.12 21.40 4.85
CA HIS A 8 5.10 21.38 3.39
C HIS A 8 5.92 20.23 2.87
N GLU A 9 5.81 19.09 3.50
CA GLU A 9 6.57 17.94 3.07
C GLU A 9 6.18 17.57 1.65
N PRO A 10 7.16 17.32 0.79
CA PRO A 10 6.82 16.89 -0.56
C PRO A 10 6.25 15.49 -0.55
N HIS A 11 5.52 15.18 -1.60
CA HIS A 11 5.04 13.83 -1.82
C HIS A 11 6.25 12.90 -1.81
N PRO A 12 6.13 11.68 -1.25
CA PRO A 12 7.27 10.76 -1.20
C PRO A 12 7.92 10.47 -2.54
N TRP A 13 7.16 10.60 -3.62
CA TRP A 13 7.67 10.34 -4.94
C TRP A 13 7.94 11.61 -5.74
N ALA A 14 7.96 12.77 -5.09
CA ALA A 14 8.01 14.03 -5.80
C ALA A 14 9.27 14.21 -6.61
N ASP A 15 10.39 13.67 -6.14
CA ASP A 15 11.66 13.83 -6.85
C ASP A 15 12.01 12.62 -7.71
N LYS A 16 11.05 11.74 -7.97
CA LYS A 16 11.28 10.56 -8.78
C LYS A 16 10.72 10.76 -10.17
N THR A 17 11.37 10.14 -11.14
CA THR A 17 10.81 10.07 -12.49
C THR A 17 9.65 9.09 -12.51
N PRO A 18 8.79 9.17 -13.53
CA PRO A 18 7.69 8.19 -13.64
C PRO A 18 8.17 6.74 -13.66
N ASP A 19 9.30 6.47 -14.29
CA ASP A 19 9.83 5.11 -14.29
C ASP A 19 10.23 4.69 -12.89
N GLU A 20 10.83 5.57 -12.13
CA GLU A 20 11.21 5.28 -10.76
C GLU A 20 10.00 5.06 -9.89
N VAL A 21 8.93 5.84 -10.12
CA VAL A 21 7.69 5.65 -9.38
C VAL A 21 7.09 4.29 -9.68
N LEU A 22 7.07 3.90 -10.94
CA LEU A 22 6.55 2.60 -11.31
C LEU A 22 7.32 1.47 -10.62
N ARG A 23 8.64 1.57 -10.60
CA ARG A 23 9.43 0.56 -9.90
C ARG A 23 9.15 0.52 -8.43
N ALA A 24 9.09 1.69 -7.80
CA ALA A 24 8.79 1.77 -6.38
C ALA A 24 7.43 1.15 -6.09
N LEU A 25 6.45 1.45 -6.94
CA LEU A 25 5.11 0.94 -6.74
C LEU A 25 5.07 -0.58 -6.86
N VAL A 26 5.79 -1.14 -7.82
CA VAL A 26 5.85 -2.58 -7.98
C VAL A 26 6.41 -3.23 -6.71
N TYR A 27 7.50 -2.68 -6.19
CA TYR A 27 8.07 -3.22 -4.96
C TYR A 27 7.13 -3.08 -3.78
N GLU A 28 6.48 -1.92 -3.67
CA GLU A 28 5.57 -1.69 -2.56
C GLU A 28 4.34 -2.57 -2.62
N LEU A 29 3.88 -2.89 -3.82
CA LEU A 29 2.70 -3.73 -3.98
C LEU A 29 3.00 -5.21 -3.80
N TYR A 30 4.22 -5.60 -4.10
CA TYR A 30 4.55 -7.02 -4.12
C TYR A 30 4.29 -7.69 -2.77
N ALA A 31 4.76 -7.08 -1.70
CA ALA A 31 4.65 -7.69 -0.38
C ALA A 31 3.20 -7.82 0.09
N PRO A 32 2.38 -6.75 0.07
CA PRO A 32 1.00 -6.92 0.52
C PRO A 32 0.19 -7.82 -0.38
N VAL A 33 0.42 -7.78 -1.69
CA VAL A 33 -0.34 -8.65 -2.59
C VAL A 33 0.04 -10.11 -2.36
N SER A 34 1.33 -10.39 -2.21
CA SER A 34 1.78 -11.75 -1.94
C SER A 34 1.24 -12.25 -0.60
N ALA A 35 1.25 -11.40 0.41
CA ALA A 35 0.74 -11.79 1.72
C ALA A 35 -0.75 -12.08 1.66
N LEU A 36 -1.50 -11.23 0.96
CA LEU A 36 -2.94 -11.45 0.81
C LEU A 36 -3.21 -12.76 0.09
N GLY A 37 -2.45 -13.06 -0.96
CA GLY A 37 -2.60 -14.31 -1.68
C GLY A 37 -2.36 -15.51 -0.79
N ALA A 38 -1.30 -15.48 0.02
CA ALA A 38 -1.01 -16.57 0.92
C ALA A 38 -2.10 -16.75 1.97
N GLU A 39 -2.62 -15.63 2.47
CA GLU A 39 -3.68 -15.69 3.47
C GLU A 39 -4.98 -16.19 2.90
N MET A 40 -5.27 -15.83 1.67
CA MET A 40 -6.45 -16.37 0.98
C MET A 40 -6.32 -17.87 0.76
N ASP A 41 -5.12 -18.33 0.41
CA ASP A 41 -4.89 -19.76 0.26
C ASP A 41 -5.12 -20.47 1.57
N ARG A 42 -4.64 -19.92 2.66
CA ARG A 42 -4.85 -20.52 3.95
C ARG A 42 -6.33 -20.61 4.30
N LEU A 43 -7.08 -19.55 3.99
CA LEU A 43 -8.51 -19.56 4.24
C LEU A 43 -9.22 -20.64 3.47
N SER A 44 -8.80 -20.88 2.23
CA SER A 44 -9.51 -21.82 1.39
C SER A 44 -9.16 -23.27 1.69
N THR A 45 -8.03 -23.52 2.34
CA THR A 45 -7.59 -24.90 2.55
C THR A 45 -7.62 -25.34 4.00
N GLY A 46 -7.76 -24.41 4.95
CA GLY A 46 -7.60 -24.74 6.34
C GLY A 46 -8.90 -24.80 7.10
N ALA A 47 -8.87 -25.57 8.17
CA ALA A 47 -9.87 -25.47 9.21
C ALA A 47 -9.25 -24.66 10.33
N PHE A 48 -9.95 -23.64 10.79
CA PHE A 48 -9.40 -22.70 11.75
C PHE A 48 -10.24 -22.69 13.00
N GLU A 49 -9.55 -22.54 14.12
CA GLU A 49 -10.25 -22.19 15.34
C GLU A 49 -10.55 -20.71 15.29
N ASP A 50 -11.48 -20.28 16.16
CA ASP A 50 -11.96 -18.90 16.11
C ASP A 50 -10.83 -17.90 16.25
N GLU A 51 -9.89 -18.17 17.16
CA GLU A 51 -8.79 -17.23 17.38
C GLU A 51 -7.89 -17.11 16.18
N GLU A 52 -7.66 -18.24 15.52
CA GLU A 52 -6.84 -18.24 14.32
C GLU A 52 -7.51 -17.48 13.20
N LEU A 53 -8.81 -17.64 13.09
CA LEU A 53 -9.58 -16.96 12.06
C LEU A 53 -9.56 -15.46 12.28
N ILE A 54 -9.73 -15.03 13.54
CA ILE A 54 -9.69 -13.62 13.86
C ILE A 54 -8.34 -13.02 13.52
N ALA A 55 -7.26 -13.74 13.87
CA ALA A 55 -5.91 -13.25 13.56
C ALA A 55 -5.69 -13.14 12.06
N LEU A 56 -6.16 -14.12 11.32
CA LEU A 56 -6.01 -14.11 9.87
C LEU A 56 -6.78 -12.96 9.24
N LEU A 57 -8.00 -12.72 9.72
CA LEU A 57 -8.79 -11.60 9.22
C LEU A 57 -8.14 -10.28 9.54
N ALA A 58 -7.50 -10.15 10.70
CA ALA A 58 -6.78 -8.93 11.03
C ALA A 58 -5.60 -8.71 10.09
N GLN A 59 -4.89 -9.77 9.72
CA GLN A 59 -3.79 -9.67 8.78
C GLN A 59 -4.29 -9.28 7.40
N LEU A 60 -5.41 -9.85 6.97
CA LEU A 60 -6.01 -9.46 5.70
C LEU A 60 -6.39 -7.99 5.70
N ARG A 61 -6.95 -7.52 6.81
CA ARG A 61 -7.33 -6.13 6.93
C ARG A 61 -6.12 -5.22 6.83
N GLU A 62 -5.02 -5.59 7.46
CA GLU A 62 -3.80 -4.80 7.37
C GLU A 62 -3.28 -4.72 5.96
N GLY A 63 -3.34 -5.84 5.24
CA GLY A 63 -2.92 -5.85 3.85
C GLY A 63 -3.76 -4.94 2.98
N VAL A 64 -5.07 -4.98 3.18
CA VAL A 64 -5.99 -4.13 2.43
C VAL A 64 -5.73 -2.66 2.77
N ASP A 65 -5.52 -2.34 4.05
CA ASP A 65 -5.23 -0.97 4.44
C ASP A 65 -3.93 -0.48 3.81
N HIS A 66 -2.92 -1.33 3.75
CA HIS A 66 -1.66 -0.97 3.11
C HIS A 66 -1.87 -0.65 1.63
N LEU A 67 -2.62 -1.52 0.94
CA LEU A 67 -2.93 -1.27 -0.48
C LEU A 67 -3.72 0.02 -0.66
N SER A 68 -4.66 0.29 0.24
CA SER A 68 -5.44 1.51 0.17
C SER A 68 -4.56 2.74 0.30
N ARG A 69 -3.58 2.71 1.20
CA ARG A 69 -2.67 3.82 1.33
C ARG A 69 -1.82 4.03 0.09
N LEU A 70 -1.38 2.94 -0.53
CA LEU A 70 -0.63 3.05 -1.77
C LEU A 70 -1.47 3.65 -2.89
N VAL A 71 -2.74 3.28 -2.97
CA VAL A 71 -3.64 3.85 -3.96
C VAL A 71 -3.79 5.34 -3.74
N VAL A 72 -3.93 5.77 -2.49
CA VAL A 72 -4.05 7.20 -2.18
C VAL A 72 -2.79 7.94 -2.59
N LEU A 73 -1.62 7.39 -2.29
CA LEU A 73 -0.37 8.01 -2.70
C LEU A 73 -0.28 8.14 -4.20
N LEU A 74 -0.68 7.10 -4.91
CA LEU A 74 -0.63 7.12 -6.36
C LEU A 74 -1.59 8.16 -6.93
N LYS A 75 -2.77 8.26 -6.35
CA LYS A 75 -3.75 9.27 -6.81
C LYS A 75 -3.20 10.68 -6.61
N HIS A 76 -2.59 10.93 -5.47
CA HIS A 76 -2.01 12.25 -5.21
C HIS A 76 -0.87 12.54 -6.18
N TYR A 77 -0.02 11.57 -6.40
CA TYR A 77 1.08 11.74 -7.34
C TYR A 77 0.56 12.07 -8.73
N ALA A 78 -0.42 11.32 -9.21
CA ALA A 78 -0.97 11.55 -10.53
C ALA A 78 -1.65 12.91 -10.63
N ALA A 79 -2.36 13.29 -9.57
CA ALA A 79 -3.03 14.60 -9.57
C ALA A 79 -2.04 15.73 -9.61
N GLU A 80 -0.92 15.60 -8.89
CA GLU A 80 0.09 16.65 -8.89
C GLU A 80 0.75 16.80 -10.25
N ARG A 81 0.80 15.71 -10.99
CA ARG A 81 1.35 15.78 -12.33
C ARG A 81 0.30 16.17 -13.37
N GLY A 82 -0.96 16.31 -12.96
CA GLY A 82 -2.03 16.67 -13.89
C GLY A 82 -2.52 15.53 -14.74
N GLU A 83 -2.21 14.31 -14.36
CA GLU A 83 -2.60 13.15 -15.15
C GLU A 83 -3.97 12.63 -14.81
N LEU A 84 -4.47 12.99 -13.64
CA LEU A 84 -5.84 12.69 -13.28
C LEU A 84 -6.59 14.01 -13.21
N ALA A 85 -7.46 14.20 -14.11
CA ALA A 85 -8.19 15.46 -14.16
C ALA A 85 -9.37 15.48 -13.19
#